data_0d9e637ece68dbb11159342664a262cb
#
_entry.id   0d9e637ece68dbb11159342664a262cb
#
_cell.length_a   1.000
_cell.length_b   1.000
_cell.length_c   1.000
_cell.angle_alpha   90.00
_cell.angle_beta   90.00
_cell.angle_gamma   90.00
#
_symmetry.space_group_name_H-M   'P 1'
#
loop_
_entity.id
_entity.type
_entity.pdbx_description
1 polymer ?
#
loop_
_entity_poly.entity_id
_entity_poly.type
_entity_poly.pdbx_seq_one_letter_code
_entity_poly.pdbx_strand_id
1 'polypeptide(L)'
;MIIGLGSDLIDIRRIERSIERHGERFTERVFSEGERQRAESRGGRIASYAKRFAAKEACAKALGTGIAQGVFWKDMCVVNLAGGMPVMELSGGAAVRLEAMLPPGHRGVVHLTITDDYPLAQAFVVIEAVPVELPSQVRG
;
A
#
# COMPACT_ATOMS: atom_id res chain seq x y z
N MET A 1 10.57 -14.67 -7.20
CA MET A 1 10.78 -13.87 -8.43
C MET A 1 10.09 -12.53 -8.28
N ILE A 2 10.83 -11.46 -8.47
CA ILE A 2 10.25 -10.11 -8.40
C ILE A 2 9.46 -9.84 -9.68
N ILE A 3 8.20 -9.43 -9.53
CA ILE A 3 7.29 -9.14 -10.64
C ILE A 3 6.81 -7.70 -10.66
N GLY A 4 7.07 -6.90 -9.62
CA GLY A 4 6.69 -5.50 -9.58
C GLY A 4 7.57 -4.70 -8.65
N LEU A 5 7.79 -3.45 -9.00
CA LEU A 5 8.61 -2.51 -8.24
C LEU A 5 8.00 -1.13 -8.36
N GLY A 6 7.83 -0.46 -7.25
CA GLY A 6 7.30 0.90 -7.23
C GLY A 6 7.90 1.72 -6.11
N SER A 7 8.08 3.00 -6.37
CA SER A 7 8.46 3.97 -5.36
C SER A 7 7.66 5.24 -5.55
N ASP A 8 7.46 5.97 -4.48
CA ASP A 8 6.81 7.26 -4.52
C ASP A 8 7.44 8.20 -3.49
N LEU A 9 7.68 9.41 -3.89
CA LEU A 9 8.19 10.48 -3.07
C LEU A 9 7.19 11.62 -3.08
N ILE A 10 6.74 12.04 -1.91
CA ILE A 10 5.73 13.09 -1.79
C ILE A 10 6.19 14.18 -0.83
N ASP A 11 5.81 15.42 -1.14
CA ASP A 11 5.93 16.52 -0.21
C ASP A 11 4.73 16.47 0.76
N ILE A 12 5.02 16.32 2.06
CA ILE A 12 4.01 16.23 3.12
C ILE A 12 3.05 17.43 3.08
N ARG A 13 3.53 18.60 2.69
CA ARG A 13 2.72 19.83 2.61
C ARG A 13 1.62 19.73 1.56
N ARG A 14 1.80 18.91 0.52
CA ARG A 14 0.73 18.65 -0.46
C ARG A 14 -0.46 17.92 0.18
N ILE A 15 -0.18 16.96 1.03
CA ILE A 15 -1.23 16.23 1.77
C ILE A 15 -1.91 17.16 2.76
N GLU A 16 -1.14 17.98 3.46
CA GLU A 16 -1.69 18.99 4.37
C GLU A 16 -2.68 19.91 3.64
N ARG A 17 -2.29 20.45 2.48
CA ARG A 17 -3.17 21.29 1.66
C ARG A 17 -4.43 20.56 1.20
N SER A 18 -4.31 19.30 0.81
CA SER A 18 -5.47 18.49 0.39
C SER A 18 -6.45 18.29 1.54
N ILE A 19 -5.95 18.03 2.75
CA ILE A 19 -6.78 17.85 3.95
C ILE A 19 -7.42 19.19 4.35
N GLU A 20 -6.68 20.28 4.33
CA GLU A 20 -7.21 21.62 4.62
C GLU A 20 -8.32 22.01 3.64
N ARG A 21 -8.13 21.69 2.36
CA ARG A 21 -9.07 22.06 1.29
C ARG A 21 -10.32 21.19 1.27
N HIS A 22 -10.18 19.90 1.48
CA HIS A 22 -11.25 18.92 1.26
C HIS A 22 -11.67 18.16 2.53
N GLY A 23 -10.87 18.20 3.60
CA GLY A 23 -11.18 17.56 4.87
C GLY A 23 -11.45 16.07 4.72
N GLU A 24 -12.53 15.62 5.34
CA GLU A 24 -12.94 14.20 5.34
C GLU A 24 -13.24 13.64 3.96
N ARG A 25 -13.63 14.47 3.00
CA ARG A 25 -13.86 14.02 1.61
C ARG A 25 -12.59 13.43 1.01
N PHE A 26 -11.44 14.01 1.30
CA PHE A 26 -10.15 13.48 0.87
C PHE A 26 -9.75 12.25 1.68
N THR A 27 -9.77 12.33 3.00
CA THR A 27 -9.30 11.22 3.85
C THR A 27 -10.17 9.98 3.74
N GLU A 28 -11.49 10.13 3.61
CA GLU A 28 -12.40 9.00 3.42
C GLU A 28 -12.29 8.37 2.02
N ARG A 29 -11.95 9.17 1.02
CA ARG A 29 -11.77 8.67 -0.35
C ARG A 29 -10.51 7.83 -0.51
N VAL A 30 -9.43 8.23 0.15
CA VAL A 30 -8.09 7.67 -0.06
C VAL A 30 -7.76 6.60 0.97
N PHE A 31 -8.15 6.79 2.22
CA PHE A 31 -7.71 5.98 3.34
C PHE A 31 -8.84 5.16 3.94
N SER A 32 -8.51 3.93 4.37
CA SER A 32 -9.42 3.09 5.12
C SER A 32 -9.70 3.66 6.50
N GLU A 33 -10.75 3.17 7.16
CA GLU A 33 -11.06 3.55 8.53
C GLU A 33 -9.89 3.27 9.48
N GLY A 34 -9.26 2.09 9.36
CA GLY A 34 -8.10 1.73 10.18
C GLY A 34 -6.91 2.65 9.98
N GLU A 35 -6.64 3.05 8.73
CA GLU A 35 -5.57 4.01 8.42
C GLU A 35 -5.88 5.38 9.01
N ARG A 36 -7.13 5.84 8.92
CA ARG A 36 -7.55 7.11 9.50
C ARG A 36 -7.47 7.11 11.03
N GLN A 37 -7.95 6.04 11.66
CA GLN A 37 -7.85 5.89 13.12
C GLN A 37 -6.39 5.96 13.59
N ARG A 38 -5.50 5.28 12.89
CA ARG A 38 -4.08 5.30 13.24
C ARG A 38 -3.45 6.68 13.07
N ALA A 39 -3.75 7.38 11.99
CA ALA A 39 -3.24 8.72 11.74
C ALA A 39 -3.76 9.73 12.77
N GLU A 40 -5.04 9.63 13.15
CA GLU A 40 -5.68 10.56 14.08
C GLU A 40 -5.34 10.29 15.55
N SER A 41 -4.94 9.07 15.90
CA SER A 41 -4.70 8.66 17.28
C SER A 41 -3.30 8.97 17.79
N ARG A 42 -2.39 9.42 16.95
CA ARG A 42 -0.98 9.64 17.27
C ARG A 42 -0.54 11.02 16.83
N GLY A 43 0.56 11.53 17.41
CA GLY A 43 1.23 12.71 16.90
C GLY A 43 1.74 12.51 15.47
N GLY A 44 1.92 13.61 14.74
CA GLY A 44 2.36 13.53 13.34
C GLY A 44 1.28 13.08 12.36
N ARG A 45 0.05 13.52 12.57
CA ARG A 45 -1.13 13.19 11.77
C ARG A 45 -0.89 13.34 10.28
N ILE A 46 -0.40 14.48 9.84
CA ILE A 46 -0.20 14.78 8.41
C ILE A 46 0.90 13.89 7.82
N ALA A 47 2.02 13.72 8.51
CA ALA A 47 3.10 12.84 8.07
C ALA A 47 2.62 11.38 7.97
N SER A 48 1.76 10.93 8.87
CA SER A 48 1.16 9.60 8.83
C SER A 48 0.30 9.40 7.57
N TYR A 49 -0.55 10.35 7.24
CA TYR A 49 -1.32 10.31 5.99
C TYR A 49 -0.42 10.34 4.76
N ALA A 50 0.58 11.21 4.75
CA ALA A 50 1.50 11.34 3.63
C ALA A 50 2.28 10.04 3.35
N LYS A 51 2.78 9.38 4.38
CA LYS A 51 3.48 8.09 4.23
C LYS A 51 2.55 7.02 3.65
N ARG A 52 1.31 6.96 4.10
CA ARG A 52 0.32 6.00 3.60
C ARG A 52 -0.09 6.31 2.17
N PHE A 53 -0.25 7.59 1.84
CA PHE A 53 -0.50 8.02 0.47
C PHE A 53 0.64 7.58 -0.46
N ALA A 54 1.88 7.84 -0.08
CA ALA A 54 3.04 7.41 -0.83
C ALA A 54 3.09 5.88 -1.00
N ALA A 55 2.73 5.13 0.04
CA ALA A 55 2.67 3.66 -0.01
C ALA A 55 1.66 3.16 -1.06
N LYS A 56 0.48 3.78 -1.13
CA LYS A 56 -0.56 3.43 -2.10
C LYS A 56 -0.12 3.74 -3.53
N GLU A 57 0.47 4.90 -3.74
CA GLU A 57 1.02 5.29 -5.05
C GLU A 57 2.15 4.35 -5.48
N ALA A 58 3.07 4.02 -4.59
CA ALA A 58 4.16 3.08 -4.86
C ALA A 58 3.62 1.68 -5.20
N CYS A 59 2.62 1.23 -4.47
CA CYS A 59 1.98 -0.07 -4.72
C CYS A 59 1.28 -0.10 -6.08
N ALA A 60 0.54 0.95 -6.43
CA ALA A 60 -0.11 1.06 -7.73
C ALA A 60 0.90 1.08 -8.89
N LYS A 61 2.05 1.72 -8.70
CA LYS A 61 3.15 1.66 -9.68
C LYS A 61 3.72 0.24 -9.79
N ALA A 62 3.88 -0.46 -8.68
CA ALA A 62 4.35 -1.85 -8.68
C ALA A 62 3.37 -2.79 -9.37
N LEU A 63 2.06 -2.51 -9.29
CA LEU A 63 1.02 -3.22 -10.04
C LEU A 63 1.00 -2.88 -11.53
N GLY A 64 1.73 -1.85 -11.94
CA GLY A 64 1.83 -1.40 -13.32
C GLY A 64 0.63 -0.61 -13.84
N THR A 65 -0.31 -0.27 -12.98
CA THR A 65 -1.55 0.42 -13.37
C THR A 65 -1.59 1.89 -12.97
N GLY A 66 -0.86 2.29 -11.91
CA GLY A 66 -1.16 3.51 -11.21
C GLY A 66 -2.56 3.44 -10.59
N ILE A 67 -3.11 4.57 -10.19
CA ILE A 67 -4.50 4.66 -9.70
C ILE A 67 -5.42 4.76 -10.92
N ALA A 68 -5.60 3.64 -11.60
CA ALA A 68 -6.39 3.50 -12.83
C ALA A 68 -6.70 2.03 -13.06
N GLN A 69 -7.46 1.72 -14.09
CA GLN A 69 -7.77 0.36 -14.53
C GLN A 69 -8.42 -0.49 -13.42
N GLY A 70 -9.28 0.11 -12.62
CA GLY A 70 -9.97 -0.57 -11.52
C GLY A 70 -9.19 -0.66 -10.22
N VAL A 71 -8.00 -0.07 -10.15
CA VAL A 71 -7.19 0.00 -8.93
C VAL A 71 -7.44 1.34 -8.23
N PHE A 72 -7.95 1.28 -7.01
CA PHE A 72 -8.30 2.45 -6.21
C PHE A 72 -7.45 2.51 -4.94
N TRP A 73 -7.29 3.71 -4.37
CA TRP A 73 -6.50 3.89 -3.15
C TRP A 73 -6.94 2.98 -2.00
N LYS A 74 -8.26 2.84 -1.79
CA LYS A 74 -8.81 2.00 -0.70
C LYS A 74 -8.60 0.50 -0.89
N ASP A 75 -8.25 0.07 -2.09
CA ASP A 75 -7.91 -1.33 -2.37
C ASP A 75 -6.52 -1.71 -1.82
N MET A 76 -5.73 -0.71 -1.47
CA MET A 76 -4.35 -0.88 -0.98
C MET A 76 -4.27 -0.27 0.42
N CYS A 77 -4.36 -1.11 1.44
CA CYS A 77 -4.45 -0.66 2.83
C CYS A 77 -3.17 -0.95 3.59
N VAL A 78 -2.60 0.08 4.21
CA VAL A 78 -1.43 -0.08 5.09
C VAL A 78 -1.93 -0.47 6.47
N VAL A 79 -1.51 -1.63 6.94
CA VAL A 79 -1.81 -2.17 8.26
C VAL A 79 -0.52 -2.31 9.04
N ASN A 80 -0.52 -1.92 10.29
CA ASN A 80 0.65 -2.08 11.15
C ASN A 80 0.50 -3.35 12.00
N LEU A 81 1.49 -4.22 11.93
CA LEU A 81 1.57 -5.40 12.78
C LEU A 81 1.82 -5.01 14.25
N ALA A 82 1.68 -5.96 15.16
CA ALA A 82 1.82 -5.72 16.60
C ALA A 82 3.13 -5.02 16.98
N GLY A 83 4.22 -5.31 16.27
CA GLY A 83 5.52 -4.65 16.46
C GLY A 83 5.67 -3.29 15.77
N GLY A 84 4.64 -2.80 15.09
CA GLY A 84 4.64 -1.54 14.37
C GLY A 84 5.04 -1.62 12.90
N MET A 85 5.52 -2.78 12.43
CA MET A 85 5.92 -2.95 11.04
C MET A 85 4.73 -2.77 10.09
N PRO A 86 4.84 -1.89 9.07
CA PRO A 86 3.76 -1.72 8.10
C PRO A 86 3.75 -2.88 7.10
N VAL A 87 2.56 -3.34 6.76
CA VAL A 87 2.33 -4.29 5.68
C VAL A 87 1.22 -3.76 4.78
N MET A 88 1.22 -4.16 3.51
CA MET A 88 0.20 -3.78 2.54
C MET A 88 -0.79 -4.91 2.35
N GLU A 89 -2.06 -4.64 2.60
CA GLU A 89 -3.15 -5.56 2.29
C GLU A 89 -3.87 -5.10 1.03
N LEU A 90 -4.04 -6.00 0.07
CA LEU A 90 -4.75 -5.72 -1.17
C LEU A 90 -6.15 -6.33 -1.14
N SER A 91 -7.10 -5.59 -1.71
CA SER A 91 -8.47 -6.02 -1.91
C SER A 91 -8.98 -5.52 -3.27
N GLY A 92 -10.21 -5.84 -3.60
CA GLY A 92 -10.88 -5.31 -4.80
C GLY A 92 -10.04 -5.43 -6.06
N GLY A 93 -10.04 -4.37 -6.86
CA GLY A 93 -9.33 -4.33 -8.15
C GLY A 93 -7.81 -4.49 -8.03
N ALA A 94 -7.20 -4.04 -6.94
CA ALA A 94 -5.77 -4.22 -6.72
C ALA A 94 -5.42 -5.70 -6.51
N ALA A 95 -6.23 -6.43 -5.74
CA ALA A 95 -6.05 -7.87 -5.56
C ALA A 95 -6.25 -8.64 -6.88
N VAL A 96 -7.25 -8.27 -7.66
CA VAL A 96 -7.49 -8.85 -8.99
C VAL A 96 -6.30 -8.60 -9.91
N ARG A 97 -5.76 -7.38 -9.91
CA ARG A 97 -4.59 -7.05 -10.71
C ARG A 97 -3.36 -7.86 -10.32
N LEU A 98 -3.10 -7.99 -9.02
CA LEU A 98 -1.98 -8.81 -8.53
C LEU A 98 -2.11 -10.24 -9.02
N GLU A 99 -3.28 -10.84 -8.87
CA GLU A 99 -3.55 -12.20 -9.32
C GLU A 99 -3.26 -12.37 -10.81
N ALA A 100 -3.64 -11.40 -11.64
CA ALA A 100 -3.40 -11.41 -13.09
C ALA A 100 -1.90 -11.33 -13.45
N MET A 101 -1.05 -10.81 -12.56
CA MET A 101 0.39 -10.73 -12.78
C MET A 101 1.13 -12.01 -12.42
N LEU A 102 0.50 -12.89 -11.65
CA LEU A 102 1.17 -14.07 -11.10
C LEU A 102 1.31 -15.18 -12.13
N PRO A 103 2.49 -15.83 -12.21
CA PRO A 103 2.62 -17.08 -12.95
C PRO A 103 1.76 -18.17 -12.33
N PRO A 104 1.37 -19.21 -13.10
CA PRO A 104 0.64 -20.33 -12.54
C PRO A 104 1.37 -20.97 -11.36
N GLY A 105 0.62 -21.33 -10.31
CA GLY A 105 1.18 -21.97 -9.12
C GLY A 105 1.95 -21.05 -8.19
N HIS A 106 1.79 -19.73 -8.34
CA HIS A 106 2.44 -18.74 -7.48
C HIS A 106 1.42 -17.90 -6.73
N ARG A 107 1.83 -17.40 -5.59
CA ARG A 107 1.11 -16.38 -4.83
C ARG A 107 1.93 -15.09 -4.77
N GLY A 108 1.28 -13.96 -4.59
CA GLY A 108 1.94 -12.66 -4.47
C GLY A 108 2.27 -12.32 -3.03
N VAL A 109 3.46 -11.77 -2.81
CA VAL A 109 3.88 -11.17 -1.56
C VAL A 109 4.23 -9.71 -1.83
N VAL A 110 3.61 -8.80 -1.12
CA VAL A 110 3.87 -7.36 -1.25
C VAL A 110 4.77 -6.93 -0.10
N HIS A 111 5.98 -6.50 -0.44
CA HIS A 111 6.93 -5.95 0.53
C HIS A 111 6.84 -4.44 0.51
N LEU A 112 6.75 -3.82 1.68
CA LEU A 112 6.59 -2.38 1.84
C LEU A 112 7.58 -1.83 2.83
N THR A 113 8.19 -0.70 2.49
CA THR A 113 8.87 0.15 3.47
C THR A 113 8.45 1.60 3.25
N ILE A 114 8.27 2.33 4.33
CA ILE A 114 7.88 3.73 4.33
C ILE A 114 8.77 4.52 5.29
N THR A 115 9.08 5.74 4.89
CA THR A 115 9.91 6.64 5.70
C THR A 115 9.51 8.09 5.46
N ASP A 116 9.85 8.94 6.39
CA ASP A 116 9.67 10.38 6.23
C ASP A 116 10.85 11.14 6.82
N ASP A 117 11.16 12.23 6.19
CA ASP A 117 12.10 13.25 6.66
C ASP A 117 11.55 14.58 6.16
N TYR A 118 10.94 15.32 7.07
CA TYR A 118 10.18 16.52 6.70
C TYR A 118 11.01 17.47 5.81
N PRO A 119 10.48 17.94 4.67
CA PRO A 119 9.07 17.89 4.27
C PRO A 119 8.69 16.69 3.38
N LEU A 120 9.50 15.65 3.32
CA LEU A 120 9.33 14.53 2.39
C LEU A 120 8.84 13.28 3.10
N ALA A 121 8.02 12.50 2.41
CA ALA A 121 7.68 11.13 2.75
C ALA A 121 7.93 10.25 1.53
N GLN A 122 8.37 9.01 1.76
CA GLN A 122 8.72 8.08 0.71
C GLN A 122 8.21 6.68 1.05
N ALA A 123 7.79 5.96 0.00
CA ALA A 123 7.46 4.55 0.10
C ALA A 123 8.16 3.77 -1.00
N PHE A 124 8.45 2.53 -0.70
CA PHE A 124 9.02 1.59 -1.64
C PHE A 124 8.25 0.28 -1.55
N VAL A 125 7.84 -0.26 -2.70
CA VAL A 125 7.08 -1.51 -2.80
C VAL A 125 7.78 -2.45 -3.76
N VAL A 126 7.94 -3.70 -3.31
CA VAL A 126 8.40 -4.81 -4.14
C VAL A 126 7.32 -5.89 -4.11
N ILE A 127 6.89 -6.34 -5.27
CA ILE A 127 5.97 -7.46 -5.38
C ILE A 127 6.76 -8.69 -5.84
N GLU A 128 6.66 -9.75 -5.05
CA GLU A 128 7.32 -11.01 -5.30
C GLU A 128 6.29 -12.11 -5.59
N ALA A 129 6.55 -12.89 -6.62
CA ALA A 129 5.81 -14.12 -6.87
C ALA A 129 6.57 -15.29 -6.24
N VAL A 130 5.92 -15.99 -5.33
CA VAL A 130 6.51 -17.16 -4.66
C VAL A 130 5.71 -18.40 -4.98
N PRO A 131 6.37 -19.56 -5.17
CA PRO A 131 5.66 -20.82 -5.43
C PRO A 131 4.72 -21.16 -4.27
N VAL A 132 3.52 -21.62 -4.61
CA VAL A 132 2.61 -22.18 -3.62
C VAL A 132 3.11 -23.57 -3.26
N GLU A 133 3.37 -23.81 -1.97
CA GLU A 133 3.75 -25.14 -1.50
C GLU A 133 2.56 -26.09 -1.67
N LEU A 134 2.75 -27.15 -2.48
CA LEU A 134 1.79 -28.24 -2.51
C LEU A 134 1.85 -28.97 -1.17
N PRO A 135 0.70 -29.35 -0.58
CA PRO A 135 0.73 -30.19 0.60
C PRO A 135 1.56 -31.43 0.30
N SER A 136 2.51 -31.75 1.19
CA SER A 136 3.31 -32.96 1.05
C SER A 136 2.35 -34.17 0.93
N GLN A 137 2.39 -34.85 -0.22
CA GLN A 137 1.71 -36.12 -0.33
C GLN A 137 2.39 -37.06 0.66
N VAL A 138 1.64 -37.42 1.70
CA VAL A 138 2.08 -38.51 2.56
C VAL A 138 2.11 -39.77 1.66
N ARG A 139 3.31 -40.16 1.26
CA ARG A 139 3.48 -41.45 0.60
C ARG A 139 3.19 -42.52 1.65
N GLY A 140 2.02 -43.08 1.54
CA GLY A 140 1.68 -44.28 2.30
C GLY A 140 2.49 -45.46 1.84
#